data_89d595e46569d9eeb022c8d62f14bbc6
#
_entry.id   89d595e46569d9eeb022c8d62f14bbc6
#
_cell.length_a   1.000
_cell.length_b   1.000
_cell.length_c   1.000
_cell.angle_alpha   90.00
_cell.angle_beta   90.00
_cell.angle_gamma   90.00
#
_symmetry.space_group_name_H-M   'P 1'
#
loop_
_entity.id
_entity.type
_entity.pdbx_description
1 polymer ?
#
loop_
_entity_poly.entity_id
_entity_poly.type
_entity_poly.pdbx_seq_one_letter_code
_entity_poly.pdbx_strand_id
1 'polypeptide(L)'
;GNTATREYNKHHGAVCVVPLTKDNEVLMVKQYRYPLRQVMLEIPAGKLEKGETPLENCKRELKEETGADGYSYMTLGSYVGLCAYSDEIVHMYMCRVDGCGEQHLDDDEFLNVEKIPFDKVVEMVLNNQIIDGKTQVAILKAKYLLDSGKI
;
A
#
# COMPACT_ATOMS: atom_id res chain seq x y z
N GLY A 1 -38.78 5.38 -16.30
CA GLY A 1 -37.37 5.84 -16.26
C GLY A 1 -36.56 5.18 -17.37
N ASN A 2 -35.46 5.80 -17.78
CA ASN A 2 -34.59 5.23 -18.81
C ASN A 2 -33.70 4.16 -18.18
N THR A 3 -33.50 3.05 -18.91
CA THR A 3 -32.54 1.99 -18.53
C THR A 3 -31.19 2.30 -19.15
N ALA A 4 -30.11 2.13 -18.38
CA ALA A 4 -28.74 2.26 -18.88
C ALA A 4 -27.92 1.05 -18.44
N THR A 5 -27.08 0.54 -19.34
CA THR A 5 -26.14 -0.54 -19.06
C THR A 5 -24.82 0.03 -18.54
N ARG A 6 -24.20 -0.67 -17.60
CA ARG A 6 -22.86 -0.36 -17.08
C ARG A 6 -22.04 -1.64 -17.02
N GLU A 7 -20.80 -1.54 -17.46
CA GLU A 7 -19.78 -2.57 -17.28
C GLU A 7 -18.77 -2.06 -16.25
N TYR A 8 -18.32 -2.93 -15.36
CA TYR A 8 -17.29 -2.59 -14.38
C TYR A 8 -16.43 -3.82 -14.05
N ASN A 9 -15.22 -3.59 -13.58
CA ASN A 9 -14.35 -4.62 -13.08
C ASN A 9 -14.74 -4.95 -11.64
N LYS A 10 -15.20 -6.18 -11.40
CA LYS A 10 -15.51 -6.68 -10.07
C LYS A 10 -14.22 -7.08 -9.35
N HIS A 11 -13.98 -6.51 -8.17
CA HIS A 11 -12.77 -6.72 -7.40
C HIS A 11 -13.08 -7.19 -5.97
N HIS A 12 -12.23 -8.05 -5.40
CA HIS A 12 -12.41 -8.52 -4.01
C HIS A 12 -11.98 -7.48 -2.95
N GLY A 13 -11.37 -6.40 -3.36
CA GLY A 13 -10.72 -5.41 -2.52
C GLY A 13 -9.22 -5.67 -2.42
N ALA A 14 -8.53 -4.77 -1.74
CA ALA A 14 -7.10 -4.84 -1.53
C ALA A 14 -6.72 -4.22 -0.18
N VAL A 15 -5.46 -4.42 0.21
CA VAL A 15 -4.84 -3.78 1.36
C VAL A 15 -3.57 -3.06 0.94
N CYS A 16 -3.15 -2.07 1.69
CA CYS A 16 -1.80 -1.53 1.63
C CYS A 16 -1.34 -1.05 3.00
N VAL A 17 -0.04 -0.95 3.19
CA VAL A 17 0.53 -0.57 4.49
C VAL A 17 1.72 0.36 4.34
N VAL A 18 1.81 1.33 5.26
CA VAL A 18 2.99 2.18 5.45
C VAL A 18 3.82 1.59 6.60
N PRO A 19 4.85 0.78 6.32
CA PRO A 19 5.69 0.17 7.34
C PRO A 19 6.84 1.11 7.70
N LEU A 20 6.81 1.62 8.93
CA LEU A 20 7.81 2.56 9.45
C LEU A 20 8.81 1.85 10.36
N THR A 21 10.09 1.96 10.02
CA THR A 21 11.18 1.52 10.88
C THR A 21 11.34 2.45 12.09
N LYS A 22 12.13 2.00 13.10
CA LYS A 22 12.51 2.83 14.25
C LYS A 22 13.34 4.07 13.85
N ASP A 23 14.01 4.01 12.70
CA ASP A 23 14.83 5.11 12.17
C ASP A 23 14.00 6.05 11.27
N ASN A 24 12.67 5.91 11.30
CA ASN A 24 11.73 6.71 10.50
C ASN A 24 11.90 6.55 8.99
N GLU A 25 12.26 5.36 8.54
CA GLU A 25 12.29 4.99 7.14
C GLU A 25 11.04 4.18 6.79
N VAL A 26 10.54 4.34 5.58
CA VAL A 26 9.45 3.52 5.02
C VAL A 26 10.05 2.38 4.21
N LEU A 27 9.55 1.16 4.41
CA LEU A 27 9.82 0.07 3.47
C LEU A 27 8.92 0.28 2.24
N MET A 28 9.55 0.59 1.13
CA MET A 28 8.90 0.76 -0.18
C MET A 28 9.23 -0.43 -1.06
N VAL A 29 8.37 -0.73 -2.02
CA VAL A 29 8.58 -1.79 -3.01
C VAL A 29 8.63 -1.20 -4.42
N LYS A 30 9.56 -1.72 -5.24
CA LYS A 30 9.63 -1.43 -6.67
C LYS A 30 9.04 -2.61 -7.42
N GLN A 31 7.97 -2.37 -8.18
CA GLN A 31 7.29 -3.38 -8.97
C GLN A 31 7.05 -2.90 -10.40
N TYR A 32 7.29 -3.78 -11.38
CA TYR A 32 6.91 -3.49 -12.77
C TYR A 32 5.40 -3.61 -12.95
N ARG A 33 4.77 -2.53 -13.41
CA ARG A 33 3.33 -2.49 -13.70
C ARG A 33 3.10 -2.53 -15.20
N TYR A 34 2.74 -3.71 -15.69
CA TYR A 34 2.56 -3.98 -17.13
C TYR A 34 1.64 -2.97 -17.85
N PRO A 35 0.47 -2.55 -17.31
CA PRO A 35 -0.40 -1.59 -18.00
C PRO A 35 0.28 -0.24 -18.25
N LEU A 36 1.18 0.17 -17.37
CA LEU A 36 1.94 1.42 -17.46
C LEU A 36 3.30 1.24 -18.13
N ARG A 37 3.76 -0.02 -18.30
CA ARG A 37 5.06 -0.41 -18.86
C ARG A 37 6.25 0.27 -18.16
N GLN A 38 6.16 0.42 -16.85
CA GLN A 38 7.20 1.04 -16.04
C GLN A 38 7.30 0.40 -14.65
N VAL A 39 8.47 0.58 -14.02
CA VAL A 39 8.67 0.24 -12.61
C VAL A 39 8.06 1.35 -11.75
N MET A 40 7.18 0.96 -10.85
CA MET A 40 6.55 1.86 -9.90
C MET A 40 7.20 1.71 -8.53
N LEU A 41 7.31 2.81 -7.80
CA LEU A 41 7.66 2.83 -6.39
C LEU A 41 6.36 2.95 -5.58
N GLU A 42 6.07 1.95 -4.77
CA GLU A 42 4.81 1.79 -4.06
C GLU A 42 5.05 1.39 -2.60
N ILE A 43 4.06 1.55 -1.74
CA ILE A 43 4.03 0.86 -0.44
C ILE A 43 3.57 -0.59 -0.64
N PRO A 44 3.94 -1.53 0.25
CA PRO A 44 3.49 -2.92 0.20
C PRO A 44 1.96 -3.01 0.13
N ALA A 45 1.45 -3.86 -0.76
CA ALA A 45 0.03 -3.96 -1.04
C ALA A 45 -0.34 -5.27 -1.77
N GLY A 46 -1.48 -5.85 -1.41
CA GLY A 46 -1.98 -7.04 -2.08
C GLY A 46 -3.51 -7.12 -2.11
N LYS A 47 -4.01 -8.11 -2.86
CA LYS A 47 -5.45 -8.35 -2.99
C LYS A 47 -5.98 -9.05 -1.74
N LEU A 48 -7.23 -8.75 -1.37
CA LEU A 48 -7.91 -9.48 -0.31
C LEU A 48 -8.15 -10.93 -0.71
N GLU A 49 -7.75 -11.84 0.16
CA GLU A 49 -8.03 -13.26 0.02
C GLU A 49 -9.32 -13.66 0.75
N LYS A 50 -9.96 -14.71 0.22
CA LYS A 50 -11.21 -15.21 0.77
C LYS A 50 -10.97 -15.84 2.15
N GLY A 51 -11.64 -15.30 3.15
CA GLY A 51 -11.59 -15.82 4.53
C GLY A 51 -10.65 -15.05 5.45
N GLU A 52 -9.83 -14.13 4.92
CA GLU A 52 -9.00 -13.24 5.71
C GLU A 52 -9.71 -11.92 6.00
N THR A 53 -9.46 -11.37 7.18
CA THR A 53 -9.80 -9.96 7.45
C THR A 53 -8.78 -9.04 6.74
N PRO A 54 -9.14 -7.78 6.45
CA PRO A 54 -8.18 -6.84 5.85
C PRO A 54 -6.87 -6.68 6.65
N LEU A 55 -6.92 -6.79 7.97
CA LEU A 55 -5.71 -6.69 8.80
C LEU A 55 -4.84 -7.95 8.70
N GLU A 56 -5.42 -9.13 8.67
CA GLU A 56 -4.70 -10.40 8.50
C GLU A 56 -4.01 -10.42 7.14
N ASN A 57 -4.74 -10.07 6.08
CA ASN A 57 -4.20 -9.97 4.73
C ASN A 57 -3.06 -8.93 4.66
N CYS A 58 -3.24 -7.76 5.29
CA CYS A 58 -2.20 -6.73 5.38
C CYS A 58 -0.90 -7.24 6.03
N LYS A 59 -1.01 -8.04 7.09
CA LYS A 59 0.15 -8.64 7.77
C LYS A 59 0.86 -9.66 6.89
N ARG A 60 0.10 -10.49 6.19
CA ARG A 60 0.62 -11.50 5.27
C ARG A 60 1.38 -10.84 4.12
N GLU A 61 0.75 -9.89 3.41
CA GLU A 61 1.36 -9.16 2.30
C GLU A 61 2.64 -8.42 2.70
N LEU A 62 2.62 -7.73 3.86
CA LEU A 62 3.83 -7.10 4.39
C LEU A 62 4.97 -8.11 4.56
N LYS A 63 4.66 -9.29 5.10
CA LYS A 63 5.64 -10.34 5.33
C LYS A 63 6.17 -10.93 4.03
N GLU A 64 5.29 -11.22 3.09
CA GLU A 64 5.63 -11.81 1.79
C GLU A 64 6.50 -10.85 0.97
N GLU A 65 6.07 -9.60 0.81
CA GLU A 65 6.76 -8.62 -0.02
C GLU A 65 8.04 -8.06 0.59
N THR A 66 8.14 -7.95 1.92
CA THR A 66 9.29 -7.28 2.58
C THR A 66 10.05 -8.15 3.57
N GLY A 67 9.54 -9.32 3.89
CA GLY A 67 10.06 -10.16 4.96
C GLY A 67 9.88 -9.57 6.37
N ALA A 68 9.22 -8.41 6.51
CA ALA A 68 9.07 -7.73 7.78
C ALA A 68 7.89 -8.26 8.59
N ASP A 69 8.06 -8.33 9.91
CA ASP A 69 6.98 -8.52 10.86
C ASP A 69 6.57 -7.16 11.43
N GLY A 70 5.33 -6.76 11.14
CA GLY A 70 4.78 -5.50 11.63
C GLY A 70 4.16 -5.62 13.01
N TYR A 71 4.21 -4.53 13.77
CA TYR A 71 3.53 -4.38 15.06
C TYR A 71 2.88 -2.99 15.18
N SER A 72 2.04 -2.77 16.19
CA SER A 72 1.31 -1.50 16.39
C SER A 72 0.57 -1.03 15.12
N TYR A 73 -0.19 -1.95 14.53
CA TYR A 73 -0.99 -1.63 13.34
C TYR A 73 -2.07 -0.61 13.64
N MET A 74 -2.23 0.35 12.75
CA MET A 74 -3.25 1.38 12.81
C MET A 74 -3.91 1.52 11.45
N THR A 75 -5.24 1.66 11.43
CA THR A 75 -5.96 1.93 10.18
C THR A 75 -5.81 3.38 9.75
N LEU A 76 -5.54 3.59 8.48
CA LEU A 76 -5.60 4.88 7.81
C LEU A 76 -6.94 5.08 7.05
N GLY A 77 -7.88 4.13 7.21
CA GLY A 77 -9.18 4.13 6.53
C GLY A 77 -9.11 3.43 5.17
N SER A 78 -10.03 3.78 4.27
CA SER A 78 -10.12 3.16 2.95
C SER A 78 -9.91 4.17 1.83
N TYR A 79 -9.50 3.65 0.67
CA TYR A 79 -9.30 4.39 -0.57
C TYR A 79 -10.06 3.71 -1.71
N VAL A 80 -10.71 4.51 -2.55
CA VAL A 80 -11.38 4.06 -3.77
C VAL A 80 -10.77 4.81 -4.94
N GLY A 81 -9.97 4.10 -5.76
CA GLY A 81 -9.18 4.72 -6.83
C GLY A 81 -9.92 4.78 -8.17
N LEU A 82 -10.70 3.78 -8.48
CA LEU A 82 -11.26 3.55 -9.81
C LEU A 82 -12.79 3.52 -9.82
N CYS A 83 -13.45 4.38 -9.02
CA CYS A 83 -14.91 4.38 -8.80
C CYS A 83 -15.78 4.47 -10.08
N ALA A 84 -15.21 4.84 -11.22
CA ALA A 84 -15.92 4.91 -12.47
C ALA A 84 -16.11 3.54 -13.16
N TYR A 85 -15.23 2.55 -12.88
CA TYR A 85 -15.22 1.24 -13.56
C TYR A 85 -14.71 0.07 -12.72
N SER A 86 -14.54 0.24 -11.44
CA SER A 86 -14.23 -0.84 -10.50
C SER A 86 -14.90 -0.60 -9.15
N ASP A 87 -15.28 -1.67 -8.47
CA ASP A 87 -15.75 -1.65 -7.09
C ASP A 87 -14.63 -1.92 -6.08
N GLU A 88 -13.36 -1.78 -6.49
CA GLU A 88 -12.20 -1.97 -5.63
C GLU A 88 -12.20 -1.00 -4.45
N ILE A 89 -12.06 -1.54 -3.26
CA ILE A 89 -11.79 -0.81 -2.02
C ILE A 89 -10.44 -1.25 -1.50
N VAL A 90 -9.53 -0.30 -1.30
CA VAL A 90 -8.21 -0.54 -0.72
C VAL A 90 -8.23 -0.14 0.74
N HIS A 91 -8.04 -1.08 1.66
CA HIS A 91 -7.91 -0.82 3.10
C HIS A 91 -6.48 -0.43 3.43
N MET A 92 -6.30 0.75 4.00
CA MET A 92 -4.99 1.32 4.27
C MET A 92 -4.61 1.20 5.74
N TYR A 93 -3.38 0.79 5.98
CA TYR A 93 -2.81 0.68 7.32
C TYR A 93 -1.46 1.39 7.41
N MET A 94 -1.01 1.63 8.61
CA MET A 94 0.40 1.84 8.94
C MET A 94 0.79 0.93 10.10
N CYS A 95 2.06 0.62 10.20
CA CYS A 95 2.60 -0.18 11.30
C CYS A 95 4.06 0.20 11.60
N ARG A 96 4.58 -0.31 12.71
CA ARG A 96 6.00 -0.28 13.00
C ARG A 96 6.65 -1.61 12.60
N VAL A 97 7.91 -1.53 12.16
CA VAL A 97 8.72 -2.70 11.80
C VAL A 97 10.14 -2.50 12.31
N ASP A 98 10.83 -3.60 12.62
CA ASP A 98 12.25 -3.55 13.01
C ASP A 98 13.20 -3.50 11.81
N GLY A 99 12.72 -3.84 10.62
CA GLY A 99 13.44 -3.86 9.36
C GLY A 99 12.81 -4.80 8.36
N CYS A 100 13.47 -5.05 7.25
CA CYS A 100 13.09 -6.07 6.27
C CYS A 100 13.80 -7.41 6.57
N GLY A 101 13.20 -8.50 6.11
CA GLY A 101 13.73 -9.85 6.19
C GLY A 101 13.79 -10.53 4.83
N GLU A 102 13.68 -11.85 4.82
CA GLU A 102 13.58 -12.65 3.60
C GLU A 102 12.18 -12.54 3.00
N GLN A 103 12.13 -12.21 1.71
CA GLN A 103 10.88 -12.12 0.95
C GLN A 103 10.38 -13.52 0.58
N HIS A 104 9.06 -13.68 0.50
CA HIS A 104 8.37 -14.91 0.06
C HIS A 104 7.33 -14.55 -0.99
N LEU A 105 7.82 -14.10 -2.15
CA LEU A 105 7.00 -13.64 -3.27
C LEU A 105 6.32 -14.81 -3.98
N ASP A 106 5.20 -14.55 -4.60
CA ASP A 106 4.56 -15.48 -5.53
C ASP A 106 5.45 -15.70 -6.77
N ASP A 107 5.25 -16.82 -7.47
CA ASP A 107 6.11 -17.28 -8.59
C ASP A 107 6.23 -16.25 -9.74
N ASP A 108 5.25 -15.37 -9.90
CA ASP A 108 5.18 -14.34 -10.93
C ASP A 108 5.40 -12.92 -10.39
N GLU A 109 5.76 -12.77 -9.12
CA GLU A 109 6.08 -11.48 -8.49
C GLU A 109 7.58 -11.20 -8.48
N PHE A 110 7.90 -9.97 -8.90
CA PHE A 110 9.29 -9.47 -8.92
C PHE A 110 9.32 -8.10 -8.24
N LEU A 111 9.67 -8.11 -6.96
CA LEU A 111 9.71 -6.92 -6.12
C LEU A 111 11.11 -6.68 -5.55
N ASN A 112 11.52 -5.43 -5.49
CA ASN A 112 12.70 -5.00 -4.75
C ASN A 112 12.29 -4.08 -3.60
N VAL A 113 12.73 -4.37 -2.38
CA VAL A 113 12.48 -3.52 -1.22
C VAL A 113 13.53 -2.42 -1.13
N GLU A 114 13.07 -1.19 -0.91
CA GLU A 114 13.92 -0.04 -0.59
C GLU A 114 13.50 0.58 0.74
N LYS A 115 14.49 0.99 1.53
CA LYS A 115 14.28 1.82 2.74
C LYS A 115 14.50 3.26 2.36
N ILE A 116 13.49 4.08 2.55
CA ILE A 116 13.55 5.50 2.21
C ILE A 116 13.10 6.33 3.43
N PRO A 117 13.86 7.35 3.84
CA PRO A 117 13.43 8.24 4.93
C PRO A 117 12.01 8.77 4.69
N PHE A 118 11.16 8.74 5.71
CA PHE A 118 9.73 9.04 5.58
C PHE A 118 9.48 10.44 4.98
N ASP A 119 10.19 11.46 5.48
CA ASP A 119 10.06 12.82 4.95
C ASP A 119 10.48 12.90 3.47
N LYS A 120 11.45 12.07 3.05
CA LYS A 120 11.84 11.98 1.64
C LYS A 120 10.75 11.37 0.79
N VAL A 121 10.06 10.32 1.29
CA VAL A 121 8.89 9.74 0.60
C VAL A 121 7.78 10.79 0.45
N VAL A 122 7.53 11.59 1.50
CA VAL A 122 6.56 12.70 1.44
C VAL A 122 6.95 13.72 0.36
N GLU A 123 8.22 14.13 0.30
CA GLU A 123 8.70 15.01 -0.78
C GLU A 123 8.49 14.39 -2.17
N MET A 124 8.79 13.12 -2.34
CA MET A 124 8.62 12.40 -3.61
C MET A 124 7.16 12.36 -4.04
N VAL A 125 6.23 12.20 -3.10
CA VAL A 125 4.79 12.30 -3.35
C VAL A 125 4.41 13.72 -3.79
N LEU A 126 4.83 14.74 -3.04
CA LEU A 126 4.50 16.15 -3.32
C LEU A 126 5.09 16.64 -4.66
N ASN A 127 6.25 16.12 -5.04
CA ASN A 127 6.92 16.45 -6.31
C ASN A 127 6.51 15.51 -7.47
N ASN A 128 5.48 14.67 -7.26
CA ASN A 128 4.93 13.76 -8.27
C ASN A 128 5.93 12.72 -8.82
N GLN A 129 6.94 12.38 -8.03
CA GLN A 129 7.88 11.30 -8.32
C GLN A 129 7.28 9.92 -7.97
N ILE A 130 6.39 9.88 -6.99
CA ILE A 130 5.54 8.73 -6.69
C ILE A 130 4.14 9.06 -7.19
N ILE A 131 3.69 8.35 -8.22
CA ILE A 131 2.40 8.61 -8.89
C ILE A 131 1.32 7.57 -8.53
N ASP A 132 1.67 6.54 -7.77
CA ASP A 132 0.71 5.54 -7.30
C ASP A 132 -0.26 6.15 -6.27
N GLY A 133 -1.55 6.16 -6.59
CA GLY A 133 -2.58 6.86 -5.81
C GLY A 133 -2.73 6.33 -4.39
N LYS A 134 -2.74 4.99 -4.18
CA LYS A 134 -2.86 4.41 -2.84
C LYS A 134 -1.66 4.80 -1.95
N THR A 135 -0.45 4.80 -2.53
CA THR A 135 0.77 5.23 -1.84
C THR A 135 0.70 6.70 -1.45
N GLN A 136 0.34 7.59 -2.39
CA GLN A 136 0.19 9.03 -2.10
C GLN A 136 -0.77 9.27 -0.94
N VAL A 137 -1.97 8.69 -1.02
CA VAL A 137 -3.00 8.90 0.01
C VAL A 137 -2.56 8.35 1.37
N ALA A 138 -1.99 7.14 1.42
CA ALA A 138 -1.57 6.53 2.67
C ALA A 138 -0.40 7.29 3.32
N ILE A 139 0.62 7.68 2.55
CA ILE A 139 1.78 8.46 3.03
C ILE A 139 1.34 9.81 3.58
N LEU A 140 0.51 10.56 2.86
CA LEU A 140 0.07 11.88 3.30
C LEU A 140 -0.84 11.80 4.54
N LYS A 141 -1.70 10.78 4.63
CA LYS A 141 -2.51 10.54 5.84
C LYS A 141 -1.64 10.17 7.03
N ALA A 142 -0.66 9.29 6.86
CA ALA A 142 0.29 8.93 7.90
C ALA A 142 1.07 10.17 8.39
N LYS A 143 1.58 10.99 7.46
CA LYS A 143 2.27 12.25 7.80
C LYS A 143 1.39 13.17 8.63
N TYR A 144 0.17 13.42 8.21
CA TYR A 144 -0.76 14.29 8.93
C TYR A 144 -1.06 13.78 10.36
N LEU A 145 -1.25 12.47 10.52
CA LEU A 145 -1.56 11.87 11.81
C LEU A 145 -0.34 11.93 12.76
N LEU A 146 0.85 11.63 12.26
CA LEU A 146 2.11 11.74 13.01
C LEU A 146 2.37 13.18 13.47
N ASP A 147 2.30 14.16 12.56
CA ASP A 147 2.56 15.58 12.87
C ASP A 147 1.53 16.17 13.84
N SER A 148 0.29 15.68 13.79
CA SER A 148 -0.77 16.13 14.70
C SER A 148 -0.74 15.48 16.09
N GLY A 149 0.20 14.55 16.33
CA GLY A 149 0.29 13.81 17.58
C GLY A 149 -0.92 12.90 17.87
N LYS A 150 -1.65 12.49 16.81
CA LYS A 150 -2.80 11.58 16.93
C LYS A 150 -2.38 10.12 16.95
N ILE A 151 -1.10 9.85 16.67
CA ILE A 151 -0.49 8.52 16.68
C ILE A 151 0.98 8.64 17.05
#